data_e7c46f99164fe2765083a2005a1ab23c
#
_entry.id   e7c46f99164fe2765083a2005a1ab23c
#
_cell.length_a   1.000
_cell.length_b   1.000
_cell.length_c   1.000
_cell.angle_alpha   90.00
_cell.angle_beta   90.00
_cell.angle_gamma   90.00
#
_symmetry.space_group_name_H-M   'P 1'
#
loop_
_entity.id
_entity.type
_entity.pdbx_description
1 polymer ?
#
loop_
_entity_poly.entity_id
_entity_poly.type
_entity_poly.pdbx_seq_one_letter_code
_entity_poly.pdbx_strand_id
1 'polypeptide(L)'
;MLASASLNVTNARLTGNFSTSNGSYQTALTCSITPTKSNSSILVLITGSGAGVYGGTSSGQQATGYATIYRNNVGFTGLEFFLNKGNPTFATSISQAILDNTNHNGNAVSYQIMLRKWQGGVNPYIKHSSSITLIEVP
;
A
#
# COMPACT_ATOMS: atom_id res chain seq x y z
N MET A 1 8.32 39.35 5.32
CA MET A 1 7.74 38.40 4.38
C MET A 1 8.15 37.00 4.83
N LEU A 2 7.21 36.20 5.26
CA LEU A 2 7.48 34.81 5.56
C LEU A 2 7.63 34.06 4.23
N ALA A 3 8.79 33.45 3.99
CA ALA A 3 8.95 32.55 2.86
C ALA A 3 7.96 31.39 3.04
N SER A 4 7.11 31.14 2.04
CA SER A 4 6.27 29.95 2.04
C SER A 4 7.19 28.73 1.99
N ALA A 5 7.20 27.92 3.05
CA ALA A 5 7.86 26.62 3.01
C ALA A 5 7.12 25.75 1.98
N SER A 6 7.77 25.40 0.90
CA SER A 6 7.22 24.42 -0.04
C SER A 6 7.20 23.05 0.65
N LEU A 7 6.01 22.42 0.71
CA LEU A 7 5.90 21.05 1.18
C LEU A 7 6.63 20.13 0.19
N ASN A 8 7.49 19.26 0.71
CA ASN A 8 8.07 18.18 -0.08
C ASN A 8 7.04 17.04 -0.13
N VAL A 9 6.43 16.85 -1.29
CA VAL A 9 5.35 15.89 -1.51
C VAL A 9 5.64 15.07 -2.75
N THR A 10 5.47 13.77 -2.66
CA THR A 10 5.48 12.86 -3.82
C THR A 10 4.23 11.98 -3.82
N ASN A 11 3.82 11.58 -5.01
CA ASN A 11 2.68 10.70 -5.21
C ASN A 11 2.98 9.66 -6.28
N ALA A 12 2.55 8.43 -6.04
CA ALA A 12 2.51 7.39 -7.04
C ALA A 12 1.09 6.82 -7.10
N ARG A 13 0.64 6.46 -8.31
CA ARG A 13 -0.69 5.94 -8.57
C ARG A 13 -0.62 4.75 -9.51
N LEU A 14 -1.40 3.72 -9.21
CA LEU A 14 -1.59 2.59 -10.13
C LEU A 14 -2.33 3.04 -11.39
N THR A 15 -1.74 2.76 -12.54
CA THR A 15 -2.32 3.03 -13.87
C THR A 15 -3.16 1.88 -14.39
N GLY A 16 -2.97 0.68 -13.84
CA GLY A 16 -3.73 -0.54 -14.14
C GLY A 16 -4.03 -1.34 -12.89
N ASN A 17 -4.89 -2.33 -13.00
CA ASN A 17 -5.16 -3.24 -11.89
C ASN A 17 -3.93 -4.14 -11.66
N PHE A 18 -3.62 -4.41 -10.41
CA PHE A 18 -2.58 -5.36 -10.02
C PHE A 18 -3.21 -6.56 -9.31
N SER A 19 -2.76 -7.76 -9.64
CA SER A 19 -3.14 -8.99 -8.95
C SER A 19 -1.95 -9.93 -8.87
N THR A 20 -1.97 -10.84 -7.92
CA THR A 20 -0.92 -11.86 -7.77
C THR A 20 -1.48 -13.21 -7.37
N SER A 21 -0.90 -14.27 -7.93
CA SER A 21 -1.13 -15.66 -7.52
C SER A 21 -0.06 -16.17 -6.53
N ASN A 22 0.89 -15.31 -6.17
CA ASN A 22 2.04 -15.69 -5.37
C ASN A 22 1.69 -15.72 -3.87
N GLY A 23 2.13 -16.75 -3.17
CA GLY A 23 2.02 -16.87 -1.71
C GLY A 23 2.99 -15.97 -0.94
N SER A 24 4.00 -15.43 -1.60
CA SER A 24 4.89 -14.42 -1.06
C SER A 24 4.44 -13.02 -1.47
N TYR A 25 4.73 -12.02 -0.65
CA TYR A 25 4.38 -10.64 -0.96
C TYR A 25 5.00 -10.15 -2.26
N GLN A 26 4.17 -9.54 -3.10
CA GLN A 26 4.53 -8.94 -4.38
C GLN A 26 4.21 -7.46 -4.35
N THR A 27 5.10 -6.64 -4.90
CA THR A 27 4.92 -5.19 -4.95
C THR A 27 3.86 -4.80 -5.96
N ALA A 28 2.79 -4.19 -5.49
CA ALA A 28 1.75 -3.62 -6.34
C ALA A 28 2.08 -2.18 -6.76
N LEU A 29 2.57 -1.37 -5.83
CA LEU A 29 2.88 0.03 -6.06
C LEU A 29 4.04 0.46 -5.16
N THR A 30 4.92 1.30 -5.70
CA THR A 30 6.02 1.93 -4.95
C THR A 30 5.94 3.44 -5.09
N CYS A 31 6.16 4.15 -4.00
CA CYS A 31 6.38 5.59 -3.99
C CYS A 31 7.61 5.90 -3.14
N SER A 32 8.44 6.83 -3.59
CA SER A 32 9.66 7.22 -2.88
C SER A 32 9.72 8.72 -2.68
N ILE A 33 10.31 9.13 -1.56
CA ILE A 33 10.58 10.54 -1.24
C ILE A 33 12.01 10.67 -0.74
N THR A 34 12.68 11.76 -1.12
CA THR A 34 13.96 12.13 -0.52
C THR A 34 13.69 13.33 0.41
N PRO A 35 13.75 13.12 1.73
CA PRO A 35 13.53 14.20 2.68
C PRO A 35 14.57 15.30 2.54
N THR A 36 14.15 16.53 2.75
CA THR A 36 15.02 17.71 2.71
C THR A 36 15.75 17.93 4.03
N LYS A 37 15.22 17.37 5.12
CA LYS A 37 15.80 17.44 6.47
C LYS A 37 16.03 16.05 7.03
N SER A 38 17.14 15.84 7.69
CA SER A 38 17.53 14.52 8.22
C SER A 38 16.62 14.01 9.33
N ASN A 39 15.96 14.90 10.06
CA ASN A 39 15.13 14.61 11.23
C ASN A 39 13.62 14.83 11.00
N SER A 40 13.20 15.05 9.75
CA SER A 40 11.77 15.14 9.43
C SER A 40 11.09 13.78 9.50
N SER A 41 9.80 13.77 9.70
CA SER A 41 8.94 12.59 9.61
C SER A 41 8.32 12.51 8.23
N ILE A 42 7.85 11.32 7.84
CA ILE A 42 7.12 11.14 6.59
C ILE A 42 5.68 10.72 6.90
N LEU A 43 4.73 11.54 6.50
CA LEU A 43 3.32 11.15 6.51
C LEU A 43 3.03 10.33 5.25
N VAL A 44 2.67 9.09 5.46
CA VAL A 44 2.35 8.11 4.40
C VAL A 44 0.83 7.99 4.32
N LEU A 45 0.26 8.44 3.22
CA LEU A 45 -1.18 8.34 2.94
C LEU A 45 -1.39 7.29 1.85
N ILE A 46 -2.19 6.27 2.16
CA ILE A 46 -2.51 5.20 1.22
C ILE A 46 -4.01 5.18 0.98
N THR A 47 -4.36 5.23 -0.29
CA THR A 47 -5.72 5.03 -0.73
C THR A 47 -5.75 3.88 -1.74
N GLY A 48 -6.45 2.82 -1.40
CA GLY A 48 -6.68 1.68 -2.27
C GLY A 48 -8.15 1.60 -2.64
N SER A 49 -8.48 1.81 -3.90
CA SER A 49 -9.84 1.61 -4.38
C SER A 49 -10.01 0.16 -4.85
N GLY A 50 -11.07 -0.47 -4.36
CA GLY A 50 -11.48 -1.77 -4.86
C GLY A 50 -10.46 -2.89 -4.69
N ALA A 51 -9.79 -2.96 -3.52
CA ALA A 51 -8.99 -4.11 -3.15
C ALA A 51 -9.90 -5.32 -2.85
N GLY A 52 -9.51 -6.50 -3.25
CA GLY A 52 -10.32 -7.69 -3.05
C GLY A 52 -9.64 -8.95 -3.54
N VAL A 53 -10.41 -9.98 -3.79
CA VAL A 53 -9.95 -11.27 -4.31
C VAL A 53 -10.76 -11.64 -5.55
N TYR A 54 -10.08 -11.96 -6.65
CA TYR A 54 -10.70 -12.43 -7.89
C TYR A 54 -10.89 -13.95 -7.88
N GLY A 55 -11.97 -14.39 -8.48
CA GLY A 55 -12.19 -15.77 -8.89
C GLY A 55 -13.49 -16.35 -8.37
N GLY A 56 -14.17 -17.09 -9.25
CA GLY A 56 -15.26 -17.98 -8.89
C GLY A 56 -14.70 -19.24 -8.26
N THR A 57 -15.06 -19.50 -7.03
CA THR A 57 -14.97 -20.84 -6.51
C THR A 57 -16.38 -21.34 -6.31
N SER A 58 -16.59 -22.63 -6.56
CA SER A 58 -17.77 -23.34 -6.11
C SER A 58 -18.02 -23.03 -4.62
N SER A 59 -19.27 -22.86 -4.26
CA SER A 59 -19.76 -22.53 -2.94
C SER A 59 -18.97 -23.20 -1.81
N GLY A 60 -18.46 -22.42 -0.88
CA GLY A 60 -17.87 -22.87 0.37
C GLY A 60 -16.36 -22.71 0.54
N GLN A 61 -15.58 -22.30 -0.48
CA GLN A 61 -14.17 -22.04 -0.29
C GLN A 61 -13.91 -20.57 0.07
N GLN A 62 -13.31 -20.37 1.22
CA GLN A 62 -12.81 -19.05 1.61
C GLN A 62 -11.58 -18.72 0.76
N ALA A 63 -11.66 -17.66 0.02
CA ALA A 63 -10.52 -17.10 -0.69
C ALA A 63 -9.98 -15.93 0.11
N THR A 64 -8.72 -15.99 0.43
CA THR A 64 -8.08 -14.97 1.24
C THR A 64 -6.78 -14.49 0.64
N GLY A 65 -6.54 -13.20 0.77
CA GLY A 65 -5.30 -12.56 0.44
C GLY A 65 -4.96 -11.54 1.52
N TYR A 66 -3.74 -11.09 1.50
CA TYR A 66 -3.26 -10.03 2.39
C TYR A 66 -2.70 -8.88 1.59
N ALA A 67 -2.94 -7.67 2.08
CA ALA A 67 -2.23 -6.48 1.71
C ALA A 67 -1.47 -5.95 2.92
N THR A 68 -0.29 -5.42 2.70
CA THR A 68 0.51 -4.79 3.75
C THR A 68 1.37 -3.68 3.17
N ILE A 69 1.98 -2.90 4.05
CA ILE A 69 2.86 -1.80 3.67
C ILE A 69 4.30 -2.15 4.04
N TYR A 70 5.19 -2.00 3.07
CA TYR A 70 6.63 -2.13 3.27
C TYR A 70 7.28 -0.75 3.22
N ARG A 71 8.38 -0.62 3.96
CA ARG A 71 9.32 0.49 3.91
C ARG A 71 10.68 -0.06 3.51
N ASN A 72 11.26 0.46 2.42
CA ASN A 72 12.55 -0.01 1.90
C ASN A 72 12.62 -1.54 1.75
N ASN A 73 11.56 -2.13 1.20
CA ASN A 73 11.40 -3.59 0.98
C ASN A 73 11.32 -4.44 2.26
N VAL A 74 11.06 -3.84 3.41
CA VAL A 74 10.87 -4.54 4.69
C VAL A 74 9.47 -4.21 5.23
N GLY A 75 8.82 -5.16 5.86
CA GLY A 75 7.52 -4.93 6.51
C GLY A 75 7.61 -3.74 7.46
N PHE A 76 6.76 -2.72 7.22
CA PHE A 76 6.87 -1.45 7.92
C PHE A 76 5.92 -1.36 9.11
N THR A 77 4.72 -1.84 8.93
CA THR A 77 3.71 -1.86 9.99
C THR A 77 3.25 -3.28 10.15
N GLY A 78 2.93 -3.72 11.32
CA GLY A 78 2.27 -5.00 11.54
C GLY A 78 0.82 -5.03 11.02
N LEU A 79 0.43 -4.09 10.16
CA LEU A 79 -0.88 -3.98 9.58
C LEU A 79 -0.98 -4.89 8.35
N GLU A 80 -1.70 -5.97 8.50
CA GLU A 80 -2.15 -6.77 7.39
C GLU A 80 -3.63 -6.48 7.14
N PHE A 81 -3.96 -6.11 5.92
CA PHE A 81 -5.34 -6.00 5.48
C PHE A 81 -5.79 -7.37 4.98
N PHE A 82 -6.81 -7.88 5.60
CA PHE A 82 -7.40 -9.15 5.21
C PHE A 82 -8.38 -8.93 4.05
N LEU A 83 -8.09 -9.54 2.92
CA LEU A 83 -8.94 -9.50 1.73
C LEU A 83 -9.71 -10.81 1.67
N ASN A 84 -10.96 -10.80 2.11
CA ASN A 84 -11.82 -11.99 2.12
C ASN A 84 -12.88 -11.90 1.03
N LYS A 85 -13.18 -13.04 0.41
CA LYS A 85 -14.37 -13.21 -0.41
C LYS A 85 -15.43 -13.94 0.41
N GLY A 86 -16.32 -13.18 1.03
CA GLY A 86 -17.61 -13.70 1.43
C GLY A 86 -18.61 -13.29 0.36
N ASN A 87 -18.99 -14.19 -0.53
CA ASN A 87 -20.06 -14.05 -1.54
C ASN A 87 -20.09 -12.73 -2.37
N PRO A 88 -20.37 -12.71 -3.62
CA PRO A 88 -19.53 -12.68 -4.82
C PRO A 88 -18.91 -11.33 -5.21
N THR A 89 -18.93 -10.26 -4.47
CA THR A 89 -18.38 -8.96 -4.91
C THR A 89 -18.09 -7.97 -3.77
N PHE A 90 -17.25 -8.29 -2.83
CA PHE A 90 -16.76 -7.24 -1.92
C PHE A 90 -15.41 -6.72 -2.38
N ALA A 91 -15.43 -5.57 -3.08
CA ALA A 91 -14.28 -4.70 -3.13
C ALA A 91 -14.26 -3.88 -1.83
N THR A 92 -13.21 -4.03 -1.05
CA THR A 92 -12.98 -3.17 0.11
C THR A 92 -12.08 -2.01 -0.27
N SER A 93 -12.19 -0.90 0.41
CA SER A 93 -11.25 0.21 0.28
C SER A 93 -10.17 0.08 1.33
N ILE A 94 -8.92 0.26 0.93
CA ILE A 94 -7.80 0.42 1.85
C ILE A 94 -7.58 1.91 2.01
N SER A 95 -7.69 2.42 3.23
CA SER A 95 -7.39 3.80 3.56
C SER A 95 -6.53 3.81 4.82
N GLN A 96 -5.32 4.34 4.72
CA GLN A 96 -4.37 4.35 5.82
C GLN A 96 -3.58 5.65 5.82
N ALA A 97 -3.41 6.21 7.02
CA ALA A 97 -2.49 7.30 7.28
C ALA A 97 -1.50 6.85 8.36
N ILE A 98 -0.21 6.95 8.06
CA ILE A 98 0.86 6.52 8.97
C ILE A 98 1.89 7.63 9.05
N LEU A 99 2.26 8.03 10.25
CA LEU A 99 3.40 8.92 10.47
C LEU A 99 4.65 8.08 10.76
N ASP A 100 5.58 8.08 9.82
CA ASP A 100 6.89 7.44 9.99
C ASP A 100 7.88 8.41 10.60
N ASN A 101 8.22 8.18 11.86
CA ASN A 101 9.21 8.94 12.63
C ASN A 101 10.59 8.28 12.60
N THR A 102 10.79 7.24 11.80
CA THR A 102 12.07 6.56 11.72
C THR A 102 13.11 7.46 11.09
N ASN A 103 14.26 7.61 11.74
CA ASN A 103 15.35 8.41 11.21
C ASN A 103 15.82 7.88 9.85
N HIS A 104 15.75 8.70 8.81
CA HIS A 104 16.17 8.41 7.45
C HIS A 104 17.48 9.09 7.06
N ASN A 105 18.05 9.94 7.94
CA ASN A 105 19.32 10.65 7.72
C ASN A 105 19.38 11.43 6.39
N GLY A 106 18.23 11.93 5.88
CA GLY A 106 18.14 12.59 4.58
C GLY A 106 18.25 11.66 3.37
N ASN A 107 18.31 10.35 3.58
CA ASN A 107 18.31 9.37 2.49
C ASN A 107 16.91 9.17 1.91
N ALA A 108 16.85 8.76 0.65
CA ALA A 108 15.60 8.38 0.01
C ALA A 108 14.94 7.21 0.76
N VAL A 109 13.64 7.32 0.95
CA VAL A 109 12.80 6.29 1.59
C VAL A 109 11.70 5.90 0.63
N SER A 110 11.51 4.60 0.45
CA SER A 110 10.43 4.07 -0.39
C SER A 110 9.38 3.36 0.45
N TYR A 111 8.12 3.50 0.05
CA TYR A 111 6.98 2.79 0.62
C TYR A 111 6.28 2.00 -0.46
N GLN A 112 5.89 0.78 -0.14
CA GLN A 112 5.27 -0.14 -1.08
C GLN A 112 3.96 -0.68 -0.55
N ILE A 113 2.96 -0.76 -1.43
CA ILE A 113 1.79 -1.61 -1.20
C ILE A 113 2.15 -3.01 -1.70
N MET A 114 2.06 -3.99 -0.79
CA MET A 114 2.39 -5.38 -1.06
C MET A 114 1.14 -6.25 -0.99
N LEU A 115 1.01 -7.18 -1.89
CA LEU A 115 -0.08 -8.16 -1.93
C LEU A 115 0.47 -9.57 -1.94
N ARG A 116 -0.21 -10.50 -1.25
CA ARG A 116 0.05 -11.94 -1.35
C ARG A 116 -1.24 -12.74 -1.31
N LYS A 117 -1.23 -13.88 -1.97
CA LYS A 117 -2.27 -14.89 -1.86
C LYS A 117 -2.06 -15.71 -0.60
N TRP A 118 -3.14 -16.01 0.13
CA TRP A 118 -3.07 -16.87 1.30
C TRP A 118 -3.72 -18.23 1.05
N GLN A 119 -5.00 -18.26 0.68
CA GLN A 119 -5.76 -19.49 0.49
C GLN A 119 -6.73 -19.40 -0.69
N GLY A 120 -7.11 -20.57 -1.20
CA GLY A 120 -8.12 -20.70 -2.24
C GLY A 120 -7.59 -20.51 -3.68
N GLY A 121 -8.46 -20.78 -4.66
CA GLY A 121 -8.15 -20.67 -6.07
C GLY A 121 -8.15 -19.26 -6.65
N VAL A 122 -8.19 -18.22 -5.83
CA VAL A 122 -8.41 -16.84 -6.22
C VAL A 122 -7.24 -15.94 -5.87
N ASN A 123 -7.02 -14.94 -6.68
CA ASN A 123 -5.90 -14.02 -6.54
C ASN A 123 -6.37 -12.71 -5.88
N PRO A 124 -5.63 -12.19 -4.89
CA PRO A 124 -5.85 -10.83 -4.40
C PRO A 124 -5.53 -9.82 -5.49
N TYR A 125 -6.25 -8.71 -5.47
CA TYR A 125 -6.07 -7.61 -6.40
C TYR A 125 -6.27 -6.26 -5.75
N ILE A 126 -5.73 -5.24 -6.39
CA ILE A 126 -5.96 -3.83 -6.12
C ILE A 126 -6.22 -3.11 -7.44
N LYS A 127 -7.21 -2.25 -7.49
CA LYS A 127 -7.60 -1.56 -8.73
C LYS A 127 -6.71 -0.37 -9.04
N HIS A 128 -6.74 0.02 -10.31
CA HIS A 128 -6.24 1.31 -10.77
C HIS A 128 -6.81 2.44 -9.92
N SER A 129 -6.14 3.54 -9.82
CA SER A 129 -6.45 4.66 -8.92
C SER A 129 -5.98 4.50 -7.47
N SER A 130 -5.53 3.32 -7.06
CA SER A 130 -4.84 3.18 -5.77
C SER A 130 -3.56 4.00 -5.77
N SER A 131 -3.27 4.68 -4.69
CA SER A 131 -2.16 5.62 -4.62
C SER A 131 -1.44 5.59 -3.28
N ILE A 132 -0.19 6.01 -3.31
CA ILE A 132 0.61 6.36 -2.14
C ILE A 132 0.97 7.84 -2.29
N THR A 133 0.66 8.64 -1.29
CA THR A 133 1.12 10.03 -1.19
C THR A 133 2.04 10.14 0.01
N LEU A 134 3.22 10.70 -0.19
CA LEU A 134 4.24 10.91 0.83
C LEU A 134 4.41 12.40 1.04
N ILE A 135 4.37 12.83 2.29
CA ILE A 135 4.50 14.24 2.69
C ILE A 135 5.58 14.32 3.76
N GLU A 136 6.62 15.10 3.50
CA GLU A 136 7.62 15.41 4.53
C GLU A 136 7.02 16.36 5.57
N VAL A 137 7.08 15.95 6.82
CA VAL A 137 6.63 16.72 8.00
C VAL A 137 7.88 17.14 8.78
N PRO A 138 8.11 18.43 8.93
CA PRO A 138 9.28 18.96 9.65
C PRO A 138 9.36 18.54 11.10
#